data_061cf631fe0a7bbe6e3023032cc373b9
#
_entry.id   061cf631fe0a7bbe6e3023032cc373b9
#
_cell.length_a   1.000
_cell.length_b   1.000
_cell.length_c   1.000
_cell.angle_alpha   90.00
_cell.angle_beta   90.00
_cell.angle_gamma   90.00
#
_symmetry.space_group_name_H-M   'P 1'
#
loop_
_entity.id
_entity.type
_entity.pdbx_description
1 polymer ?
#
loop_
_entity_poly.entity_id
_entity_poly.type
_entity_poly.pdbx_seq_one_letter_code
_entity_poly.pdbx_strand_id
1 'polypeptide(L)'
;MADNTGRTGVGSSLALTLGSAVLWGLAHVWAGRRLTGAFLMGIELTLAGAAAIAVLTAGPALLALAVQPAWLWAFALAAMLLAAVAVAVVIHSYLLVRPESSSPAAQYLSTAAVGLLCVLVTAPMIYVARLAYVSQSVVTSVFAESITPMPTDPWKGMERINILLIGADAAANRVGVRTDSMTVASVDTRTGETVLFGLPRNLEKVPMPPGPARERFPFGFEGEPPYTPGLLNEVYQYAEDYPEMAPRL
;
A
#
# COMPACT_ATOMS: atom_id res chain seq x y z
N MET A 1 -17.55 -10.54 -48.73
CA MET A 1 -16.84 -10.28 -47.45
C MET A 1 -17.12 -11.52 -46.61
N ALA A 2 -16.16 -12.45 -46.48
CA ALA A 2 -16.39 -13.79 -45.93
C ALA A 2 -16.70 -13.68 -44.44
N ASP A 3 -17.84 -14.21 -44.05
CA ASP A 3 -18.26 -14.41 -42.66
C ASP A 3 -17.31 -15.46 -42.05
N ASN A 4 -16.33 -15.01 -41.25
CA ASN A 4 -15.30 -15.85 -40.66
C ASN A 4 -15.71 -16.31 -39.23
N THR A 5 -16.99 -16.13 -38.87
CA THR A 5 -17.50 -16.42 -37.53
C THR A 5 -17.76 -17.92 -37.25
N GLY A 6 -17.68 -18.78 -38.29
CA GLY A 6 -18.08 -20.20 -38.20
C GLY A 6 -17.01 -21.22 -37.84
N ARG A 7 -15.74 -20.84 -37.53
CA ARG A 7 -14.63 -21.82 -37.40
C ARG A 7 -13.56 -21.50 -36.36
N THR A 8 -13.92 -20.91 -35.24
CA THR A 8 -12.94 -20.83 -34.16
C THR A 8 -12.91 -22.15 -33.39
N GLY A 9 -11.77 -22.84 -33.45
CA GLY A 9 -11.51 -23.95 -32.54
C GLY A 9 -11.38 -23.44 -31.10
N VAL A 10 -11.56 -24.31 -30.11
CA VAL A 10 -11.44 -23.96 -28.68
C VAL A 10 -10.11 -23.21 -28.38
N GLY A 11 -9.02 -23.66 -28.98
CA GLY A 11 -7.69 -23.02 -28.78
C GLY A 11 -7.64 -21.59 -29.29
N SER A 12 -8.20 -21.29 -30.47
CA SER A 12 -8.20 -19.93 -31.03
C SER A 12 -9.16 -19.01 -30.29
N SER A 13 -10.29 -19.50 -29.79
CA SER A 13 -11.21 -18.71 -28.96
C SER A 13 -10.57 -18.32 -27.62
N LEU A 14 -9.88 -19.25 -26.96
CA LEU A 14 -9.13 -18.98 -25.74
C LEU A 14 -7.95 -18.01 -25.97
N ALA A 15 -7.22 -18.19 -27.08
CA ALA A 15 -6.12 -17.28 -27.44
C ALA A 15 -6.62 -15.84 -27.69
N LEU A 16 -7.75 -15.67 -28.37
CA LEU A 16 -8.37 -14.36 -28.60
C LEU A 16 -8.90 -13.73 -27.30
N THR A 17 -9.47 -14.56 -26.41
CA THR A 17 -9.93 -14.09 -25.08
C THR A 17 -8.75 -13.68 -24.22
N LEU A 18 -7.68 -14.46 -24.20
CA LEU A 18 -6.44 -14.12 -23.50
C LEU A 18 -5.83 -12.83 -24.05
N GLY A 19 -5.76 -12.70 -25.38
CA GLY A 19 -5.31 -11.46 -26.03
C GLY A 19 -6.17 -10.26 -25.66
N SER A 20 -7.48 -10.44 -25.50
CA SER A 20 -8.41 -9.38 -25.06
C SER A 20 -8.31 -9.05 -23.57
N ALA A 21 -7.72 -9.90 -22.76
CA ALA A 21 -7.42 -9.59 -21.35
C ALA A 21 -6.19 -8.66 -21.23
N VAL A 22 -5.30 -8.70 -22.23
CA VAL A 22 -4.08 -7.86 -22.29
C VAL A 22 -4.32 -6.61 -23.13
N LEU A 23 -5.06 -6.72 -24.21
CA LEU A 23 -5.41 -5.61 -25.10
C LEU A 23 -6.92 -5.63 -25.34
N TRP A 24 -7.64 -4.78 -24.65
CA TRP A 24 -9.11 -4.74 -24.63
C TRP A 24 -9.67 -4.57 -26.05
N GLY A 25 -10.63 -5.41 -26.38
CA GLY A 25 -11.29 -5.30 -27.68
C GLY A 25 -10.66 -6.09 -28.83
N LEU A 26 -9.56 -6.81 -28.63
CA LEU A 26 -8.92 -7.62 -29.67
C LEU A 26 -9.90 -8.63 -30.30
N ALA A 27 -10.63 -9.38 -29.47
CA ALA A 27 -11.68 -10.31 -29.91
C ALA A 27 -12.83 -9.63 -30.66
N HIS A 28 -13.16 -8.37 -30.29
CA HIS A 28 -14.19 -7.59 -30.97
C HIS A 28 -13.76 -7.20 -32.39
N VAL A 29 -12.50 -6.76 -32.55
CA VAL A 29 -11.96 -6.45 -33.88
C VAL A 29 -11.95 -7.70 -34.75
N TRP A 30 -11.51 -8.83 -34.18
CA TRP A 30 -11.49 -10.10 -34.90
C TRP A 30 -12.90 -10.58 -35.29
N ALA A 31 -13.90 -10.41 -34.40
CA ALA A 31 -15.30 -10.72 -34.68
C ALA A 31 -16.00 -9.71 -35.62
N GLY A 32 -15.23 -8.81 -36.27
CA GLY A 32 -15.75 -7.82 -37.20
C GLY A 32 -16.34 -6.55 -36.58
N ARG A 33 -16.40 -6.47 -35.26
CA ARG A 33 -16.89 -5.29 -34.51
C ARG A 33 -15.78 -4.25 -34.31
N ARG A 34 -15.23 -3.74 -35.43
CA ARG A 34 -14.02 -2.89 -35.43
C ARG A 34 -14.16 -1.63 -34.59
N LEU A 35 -15.32 -0.95 -34.64
CA LEU A 35 -15.52 0.28 -33.86
C LEU A 35 -15.54 0.01 -32.35
N THR A 36 -16.23 -1.01 -31.91
CA THR A 36 -16.27 -1.40 -30.47
C THR A 36 -14.89 -1.82 -29.99
N GLY A 37 -14.17 -2.60 -30.79
CA GLY A 37 -12.83 -3.05 -30.44
C GLY A 37 -11.84 -1.87 -30.37
N ALA A 38 -11.86 -0.97 -31.37
CA ALA A 38 -11.02 0.22 -31.36
C ALA A 38 -11.35 1.17 -30.19
N PHE A 39 -12.61 1.30 -29.81
CA PHE A 39 -13.05 2.10 -28.68
C PHE A 39 -12.51 1.53 -27.34
N LEU A 40 -12.62 0.20 -27.14
CA LEU A 40 -12.10 -0.46 -25.94
C LEU A 40 -10.57 -0.34 -25.84
N MET A 41 -9.84 -0.56 -26.97
CA MET A 41 -8.39 -0.35 -27.04
C MET A 41 -8.02 1.11 -26.73
N GLY A 42 -8.77 2.06 -27.28
CA GLY A 42 -8.55 3.49 -27.05
C GLY A 42 -8.70 3.87 -25.58
N ILE A 43 -9.73 3.35 -24.90
CA ILE A 43 -9.92 3.56 -23.46
C ILE A 43 -8.73 3.01 -22.68
N GLU A 44 -8.35 1.76 -22.91
CA GLU A 44 -7.26 1.12 -22.20
C GLU A 44 -5.93 1.87 -22.38
N LEU A 45 -5.57 2.18 -23.61
CA LEU A 45 -4.34 2.93 -23.91
C LEU A 45 -4.35 4.33 -23.33
N THR A 46 -5.51 5.00 -23.29
CA THR A 46 -5.66 6.32 -22.68
C THR A 46 -5.47 6.23 -21.17
N LEU A 47 -6.09 5.23 -20.51
CA LEU A 47 -5.92 5.01 -19.07
C LEU A 47 -4.47 4.67 -18.71
N ALA A 48 -3.85 3.75 -19.46
CA ALA A 48 -2.46 3.38 -19.25
C ALA A 48 -1.51 4.55 -19.48
N GLY A 49 -1.72 5.32 -20.56
CA GLY A 49 -0.93 6.51 -20.87
C GLY A 49 -1.09 7.60 -19.80
N ALA A 50 -2.32 7.88 -19.36
CA ALA A 50 -2.57 8.84 -18.31
C ALA A 50 -1.91 8.42 -16.98
N ALA A 51 -2.00 7.13 -16.61
CA ALA A 51 -1.33 6.61 -15.44
C ALA A 51 0.20 6.73 -15.54
N ALA A 52 0.79 6.38 -16.67
CA ALA A 52 2.23 6.52 -16.92
C ALA A 52 2.68 7.99 -16.82
N ILE A 53 1.97 8.90 -17.47
CA ILE A 53 2.25 10.35 -17.39
C ILE A 53 2.16 10.83 -15.96
N ALA A 54 1.10 10.47 -15.22
CA ALA A 54 0.93 10.87 -13.82
C ALA A 54 2.08 10.40 -12.95
N VAL A 55 2.54 9.15 -13.11
CA VAL A 55 3.68 8.61 -12.36
C VAL A 55 4.98 9.36 -12.71
N LEU A 56 5.22 9.62 -13.99
CA LEU A 56 6.46 10.26 -14.45
C LEU A 56 6.53 11.75 -14.08
N THR A 57 5.40 12.47 -14.09
CA THR A 57 5.38 13.94 -13.91
C THR A 57 5.01 14.36 -12.48
N ALA A 58 4.21 13.57 -11.77
CA ALA A 58 3.63 13.93 -10.48
C ALA A 58 3.92 12.89 -9.38
N GLY A 59 4.98 12.09 -9.52
CA GLY A 59 5.33 11.04 -8.56
C GLY A 59 5.34 11.49 -7.09
N PRO A 60 6.02 12.60 -6.71
CA PRO A 60 5.99 13.10 -5.34
C PRO A 60 4.60 13.52 -4.86
N ALA A 61 3.79 14.14 -5.73
CA ALA A 61 2.41 14.51 -5.41
C ALA A 61 1.51 13.29 -5.22
N LEU A 62 1.71 12.24 -6.04
CA LEU A 62 0.99 10.97 -5.89
C LEU A 62 1.32 10.28 -4.55
N LEU A 63 2.58 10.35 -4.10
CA LEU A 63 2.97 9.86 -2.77
C LEU A 63 2.28 10.65 -1.66
N ALA A 64 2.16 11.97 -1.80
CA ALA A 64 1.42 12.80 -0.84
C ALA A 64 -0.09 12.45 -0.80
N LEU A 65 -0.68 12.07 -1.93
CA LEU A 65 -2.06 11.58 -1.98
C LEU A 65 -2.21 10.20 -1.34
N ALA A 66 -1.18 9.34 -1.42
CA ALA A 66 -1.20 7.99 -0.85
C ALA A 66 -1.26 7.95 0.68
N VAL A 67 -1.04 9.08 1.37
CA VAL A 67 -1.20 9.19 2.83
C VAL A 67 -2.52 9.88 3.23
N GLN A 68 -3.36 10.27 2.27
CA GLN A 68 -4.65 10.92 2.53
C GLN A 68 -5.79 9.89 2.48
N PRO A 69 -6.56 9.68 3.58
CA PRO A 69 -7.58 8.63 3.65
C PRO A 69 -8.64 8.70 2.55
N ALA A 70 -9.07 9.91 2.17
CA ALA A 70 -10.06 10.10 1.11
C ALA A 70 -9.57 9.60 -0.26
N TRP A 71 -8.30 9.86 -0.60
CA TRP A 71 -7.70 9.39 -1.85
C TRP A 71 -7.43 7.88 -1.85
N LEU A 72 -7.08 7.30 -0.71
CA LEU A 72 -6.95 5.85 -0.58
C LEU A 72 -8.26 5.12 -0.87
N TRP A 73 -9.40 5.65 -0.38
CA TRP A 73 -10.72 5.14 -0.75
C TRP A 73 -11.02 5.30 -2.24
N ALA A 74 -10.70 6.45 -2.82
CA ALA A 74 -10.89 6.67 -4.25
C ALA A 74 -10.06 5.69 -5.10
N PHE A 75 -8.80 5.43 -4.73
CA PHE A 75 -7.95 4.43 -5.39
C PHE A 75 -8.49 3.01 -5.24
N ALA A 76 -8.99 2.63 -4.05
CA ALA A 76 -9.59 1.32 -3.85
C ALA A 76 -10.83 1.12 -4.73
N LEU A 77 -11.73 2.11 -4.79
CA LEU A 77 -12.91 2.09 -5.65
C LEU A 77 -12.55 2.05 -7.12
N ALA A 78 -11.57 2.86 -7.56
CA ALA A 78 -11.10 2.86 -8.95
C ALA A 78 -10.52 1.50 -9.36
N ALA A 79 -9.72 0.86 -8.50
CA ALA A 79 -9.19 -0.47 -8.74
C ALA A 79 -10.31 -1.53 -8.85
N MET A 80 -11.32 -1.46 -7.99
CA MET A 80 -12.47 -2.38 -8.05
C MET A 80 -13.30 -2.18 -9.32
N LEU A 81 -13.54 -0.94 -9.73
CA LEU A 81 -14.25 -0.62 -10.97
C LEU A 81 -13.46 -1.12 -12.19
N LEU A 82 -12.16 -0.89 -12.20
CA LEU A 82 -11.28 -1.37 -13.27
C LEU A 82 -11.30 -2.90 -13.35
N ALA A 83 -11.28 -3.60 -12.22
CA ALA A 83 -11.41 -5.05 -12.16
C ALA A 83 -12.75 -5.52 -12.76
N ALA A 84 -13.86 -4.87 -12.40
CA ALA A 84 -15.18 -5.21 -12.91
C ALA A 84 -15.27 -5.01 -14.44
N VAL A 85 -14.72 -3.89 -14.96
CA VAL A 85 -14.66 -3.63 -16.40
C VAL A 85 -13.81 -4.69 -17.11
N ALA A 86 -12.63 -5.00 -16.58
CA ALA A 86 -11.73 -6.01 -17.16
C ALA A 86 -12.41 -7.40 -17.23
N VAL A 87 -13.11 -7.83 -16.18
CA VAL A 87 -13.90 -9.07 -16.17
C VAL A 87 -15.00 -9.02 -17.22
N ALA A 88 -15.74 -7.91 -17.31
CA ALA A 88 -16.79 -7.75 -18.31
C ALA A 88 -16.23 -7.85 -19.75
N VAL A 89 -15.06 -7.23 -20.02
CA VAL A 89 -14.38 -7.33 -21.31
C VAL A 89 -13.95 -8.75 -21.59
N VAL A 90 -13.36 -9.47 -20.65
CA VAL A 90 -12.94 -10.88 -20.82
C VAL A 90 -14.13 -11.77 -21.10
N ILE A 91 -15.20 -11.69 -20.32
CA ILE A 91 -16.41 -12.50 -20.51
C ILE A 91 -17.07 -12.19 -21.86
N HIS A 92 -17.24 -10.91 -22.17
CA HIS A 92 -17.87 -10.49 -23.42
C HIS A 92 -17.02 -10.90 -24.65
N SER A 93 -15.70 -10.79 -24.55
CA SER A 93 -14.78 -11.26 -25.58
C SER A 93 -14.92 -12.76 -25.81
N TYR A 94 -14.99 -13.56 -24.74
CA TYR A 94 -15.20 -15.00 -24.88
C TYR A 94 -16.54 -15.32 -25.51
N LEU A 95 -17.64 -14.67 -25.10
CA LEU A 95 -18.97 -14.90 -25.68
C LEU A 95 -19.05 -14.58 -27.17
N LEU A 96 -18.24 -13.62 -27.65
CA LEU A 96 -18.16 -13.26 -29.08
C LEU A 96 -17.44 -14.30 -29.93
N VAL A 97 -16.44 -14.98 -29.37
CA VAL A 97 -15.59 -15.92 -30.11
C VAL A 97 -15.79 -17.38 -29.69
N ARG A 98 -16.80 -17.65 -28.87
CA ARG A 98 -17.12 -18.98 -28.37
C ARG A 98 -17.43 -19.92 -29.55
N PRO A 99 -16.83 -21.14 -29.62
CA PRO A 99 -17.10 -22.10 -30.66
C PRO A 99 -18.48 -22.72 -30.48
N GLU A 100 -19.32 -22.72 -31.54
CA GLU A 100 -20.68 -23.23 -31.51
C GLU A 100 -20.73 -24.76 -31.50
N SER A 101 -19.73 -25.44 -32.04
CA SER A 101 -19.67 -26.91 -32.20
C SER A 101 -18.54 -27.52 -31.37
N SER A 102 -18.61 -27.45 -30.07
CA SER A 102 -17.63 -28.10 -29.17
C SER A 102 -18.29 -29.18 -28.31
N SER A 103 -17.49 -30.21 -27.97
CA SER A 103 -17.96 -31.23 -27.03
C SER A 103 -18.27 -30.62 -25.66
N PRO A 104 -19.21 -31.23 -24.87
CA PRO A 104 -19.47 -30.70 -23.51
C PRO A 104 -18.22 -30.56 -22.66
N ALA A 105 -17.28 -31.51 -22.74
CA ALA A 105 -16.01 -31.44 -22.02
C ALA A 105 -15.15 -30.21 -22.43
N ALA A 106 -15.09 -29.89 -23.73
CA ALA A 106 -14.40 -28.75 -24.23
C ALA A 106 -15.07 -27.42 -23.81
N GLN A 107 -16.38 -27.38 -23.71
CA GLN A 107 -17.11 -26.23 -23.18
C GLN A 107 -16.83 -25.99 -21.69
N TYR A 108 -16.83 -27.04 -20.87
CA TYR A 108 -16.46 -26.92 -19.46
C TYR A 108 -15.05 -26.46 -19.27
N LEU A 109 -14.09 -27.03 -20.02
CA LEU A 109 -12.68 -26.65 -19.94
C LEU A 109 -12.45 -25.20 -20.34
N SER A 110 -13.08 -24.74 -21.44
CA SER A 110 -12.93 -23.35 -21.89
C SER A 110 -13.58 -22.37 -20.93
N THR A 111 -14.74 -22.70 -20.34
CA THR A 111 -15.38 -21.87 -19.34
C THR A 111 -14.55 -21.79 -18.06
N ALA A 112 -13.97 -22.91 -17.62
CA ALA A 112 -13.05 -22.94 -16.47
C ALA A 112 -11.78 -22.10 -16.73
N ALA A 113 -11.22 -22.18 -17.93
CA ALA A 113 -10.07 -21.38 -18.34
C ALA A 113 -10.38 -19.86 -18.33
N VAL A 114 -11.57 -19.48 -18.82
CA VAL A 114 -12.01 -18.07 -18.75
C VAL A 114 -12.24 -17.63 -17.31
N GLY A 115 -12.85 -18.49 -16.47
CA GLY A 115 -12.98 -18.23 -15.03
C GLY A 115 -11.63 -18.01 -14.36
N LEU A 116 -10.65 -18.86 -14.64
CA LEU A 116 -9.29 -18.69 -14.15
C LEU A 116 -8.65 -17.36 -14.64
N LEU A 117 -8.85 -17.03 -15.91
CA LEU A 117 -8.38 -15.77 -16.47
C LEU A 117 -9.00 -14.54 -15.78
N CYS A 118 -10.30 -14.59 -15.47
CA CYS A 118 -10.96 -13.55 -14.69
C CYS A 118 -10.32 -13.40 -13.30
N VAL A 119 -10.03 -14.51 -12.61
CA VAL A 119 -9.33 -14.48 -11.32
C VAL A 119 -7.92 -13.88 -11.46
N LEU A 120 -7.17 -14.29 -12.46
CA LEU A 120 -5.81 -13.75 -12.71
C LEU A 120 -5.79 -12.25 -13.00
N VAL A 121 -6.78 -11.75 -13.74
CA VAL A 121 -6.91 -10.31 -14.04
C VAL A 121 -7.38 -9.51 -12.83
N THR A 122 -8.27 -10.06 -12.00
CA THR A 122 -8.80 -9.36 -10.82
C THR A 122 -7.87 -9.41 -9.61
N ALA A 123 -7.08 -10.45 -9.45
CA ALA A 123 -6.22 -10.64 -8.27
C ALA A 123 -5.29 -9.46 -7.98
N PRO A 124 -4.54 -8.89 -8.96
CA PRO A 124 -3.70 -7.72 -8.72
C PRO A 124 -4.52 -6.49 -8.33
N MET A 125 -5.71 -6.29 -8.88
CA MET A 125 -6.58 -5.16 -8.56
C MET A 125 -7.15 -5.26 -7.14
N ILE A 126 -7.56 -6.47 -6.74
CA ILE A 126 -8.01 -6.76 -5.37
C ILE A 126 -6.85 -6.54 -4.38
N TYR A 127 -5.64 -6.95 -4.75
CA TYR A 127 -4.45 -6.73 -3.92
C TYR A 127 -4.18 -5.23 -3.72
N VAL A 128 -4.23 -4.43 -4.78
CA VAL A 128 -4.08 -2.96 -4.71
C VAL A 128 -5.17 -2.33 -3.85
N ALA A 129 -6.44 -2.72 -4.04
CA ALA A 129 -7.56 -2.24 -3.23
C ALA A 129 -7.39 -2.59 -1.75
N ARG A 130 -6.95 -3.82 -1.44
CA ARG A 130 -6.65 -4.25 -0.07
C ARG A 130 -5.50 -3.45 0.54
N LEU A 131 -4.43 -3.22 -0.23
CA LEU A 131 -3.30 -2.42 0.23
C LEU A 131 -3.74 -0.99 0.57
N ALA A 132 -4.51 -0.35 -0.30
CA ALA A 132 -5.08 0.97 -0.06
C ALA A 132 -5.98 1.00 1.20
N TYR A 133 -6.83 -0.01 1.39
CA TYR A 133 -7.67 -0.13 2.58
C TYR A 133 -6.86 -0.28 3.88
N VAL A 134 -5.84 -1.15 3.87
CA VAL A 134 -4.95 -1.34 5.04
C VAL A 134 -4.17 -0.05 5.33
N SER A 135 -3.63 0.60 4.30
CA SER A 135 -2.93 1.88 4.46
C SER A 135 -3.84 2.95 5.05
N GLN A 136 -5.08 3.04 4.58
CA GLN A 136 -6.09 3.96 5.12
C GLN A 136 -6.38 3.68 6.60
N SER A 137 -6.56 2.41 6.99
CA SER A 137 -6.82 2.06 8.39
C SER A 137 -5.63 2.39 9.30
N VAL A 138 -4.39 2.21 8.82
CA VAL A 138 -3.17 2.60 9.55
C VAL A 138 -3.11 4.12 9.72
N VAL A 139 -3.29 4.88 8.62
CA VAL A 139 -3.28 6.35 8.70
C VAL A 139 -4.34 6.86 9.66
N THR A 140 -5.57 6.33 9.59
CA THR A 140 -6.65 6.78 10.48
C THR A 140 -6.43 6.36 11.93
N SER A 141 -5.87 5.17 12.20
CA SER A 141 -5.61 4.74 13.57
C SER A 141 -4.47 5.51 14.24
N VAL A 142 -3.45 5.91 13.46
CA VAL A 142 -2.30 6.65 13.98
C VAL A 142 -2.59 8.15 14.14
N PHE A 143 -3.41 8.73 13.25
CA PHE A 143 -3.64 10.18 13.21
C PHE A 143 -5.06 10.62 13.61
N ALA A 144 -5.97 9.69 13.96
CA ALA A 144 -7.39 10.01 14.20
C ALA A 144 -7.70 10.57 15.59
N GLU A 145 -6.77 10.61 16.53
CA GLU A 145 -7.05 11.04 17.92
C GLU A 145 -6.69 12.49 18.24
N SER A 146 -6.60 13.37 17.25
CA SER A 146 -6.52 14.81 17.55
C SER A 146 -7.93 15.40 17.59
N ILE A 147 -8.63 15.24 18.73
CA ILE A 147 -9.94 15.89 19.01
C ILE A 147 -9.80 17.43 19.07
N THR A 148 -8.59 17.94 19.08
CA THR A 148 -8.33 19.38 19.05
C THR A 148 -8.26 19.85 17.59
N PRO A 149 -9.00 20.92 17.20
CA PRO A 149 -8.85 21.51 15.87
C PRO A 149 -7.39 21.87 15.66
N MET A 150 -6.73 21.17 14.73
CA MET A 150 -5.33 21.47 14.42
C MET A 150 -5.26 22.90 13.85
N PRO A 151 -4.40 23.77 14.35
CA PRO A 151 -4.20 25.09 13.77
C PRO A 151 -3.92 24.98 12.27
N THR A 152 -4.33 25.97 11.49
CA THR A 152 -4.12 26.02 10.03
C THR A 152 -2.63 25.86 9.66
N ASP A 153 -1.75 26.21 10.58
CA ASP A 153 -0.29 26.02 10.50
C ASP A 153 0.22 25.61 11.90
N PRO A 154 0.26 24.31 12.18
CA PRO A 154 0.69 23.79 13.49
C PRO A 154 2.17 24.04 13.78
N TRP A 155 2.97 24.34 12.74
CA TRP A 155 4.42 24.54 12.84
C TRP A 155 4.82 26.02 12.73
N LYS A 156 3.84 26.95 12.77
CA LYS A 156 4.08 28.38 12.63
C LYS A 156 5.11 28.89 13.63
N GLY A 157 6.18 29.45 13.12
CA GLY A 157 7.29 29.99 13.93
C GLY A 157 8.35 28.97 14.35
N MET A 158 8.21 27.69 13.95
CA MET A 158 9.25 26.68 14.12
C MET A 158 10.01 26.53 12.80
N GLU A 159 11.32 26.70 12.81
CA GLU A 159 12.14 26.47 11.61
C GLU A 159 12.31 24.97 11.33
N ARG A 160 12.42 24.17 12.39
CA ARG A 160 12.57 22.71 12.31
C ARG A 160 11.74 22.03 13.41
N ILE A 161 11.24 20.85 13.09
CA ILE A 161 10.63 19.93 14.04
C ILE A 161 11.47 18.66 14.12
N ASN A 162 11.56 18.09 15.32
CA ASN A 162 12.26 16.84 15.56
C ASN A 162 11.25 15.79 15.97
N ILE A 163 11.20 14.70 15.21
CA ILE A 163 10.27 13.58 15.42
C ILE A 163 11.10 12.36 15.77
N LEU A 164 10.86 11.79 16.95
CA LEU A 164 11.46 10.52 17.34
C LEU A 164 10.62 9.37 16.77
N LEU A 165 11.22 8.62 15.86
CA LEU A 165 10.65 7.40 15.29
C LEU A 165 11.19 6.20 16.08
N ILE A 166 10.30 5.42 16.68
CA ILE A 166 10.64 4.23 17.47
C ILE A 166 10.02 3.02 16.80
N GLY A 167 10.84 2.06 16.39
CA GLY A 167 10.40 0.72 16.00
C GLY A 167 10.54 -0.22 17.20
N ALA A 168 9.44 -0.76 17.68
CA ALA A 168 9.43 -1.69 18.79
C ALA A 168 8.90 -3.07 18.34
N ASP A 169 9.51 -4.14 18.84
CA ASP A 169 9.02 -5.50 18.64
C ASP A 169 8.22 -5.93 19.88
N ALA A 170 6.90 -5.93 19.74
CA ALA A 170 5.97 -6.46 20.74
C ALA A 170 5.43 -7.81 20.24
N ALA A 171 6.08 -8.91 20.61
CA ALA A 171 5.58 -10.25 20.30
C ALA A 171 4.80 -10.82 21.51
N ALA A 172 3.69 -11.52 21.24
CA ALA A 172 2.83 -12.14 22.27
C ALA A 172 3.54 -13.14 23.19
N ASN A 173 4.75 -13.58 22.85
CA ASN A 173 5.57 -14.52 23.60
C ASN A 173 6.77 -13.86 24.29
N ARG A 174 6.84 -12.53 24.33
CA ARG A 174 7.90 -11.77 25.01
C ARG A 174 7.31 -10.93 26.15
N VAL A 175 8.02 -10.89 27.26
CA VAL A 175 7.73 -9.97 28.36
C VAL A 175 8.49 -8.66 28.07
N GLY A 176 7.74 -7.55 27.96
CA GLY A 176 8.27 -6.21 27.74
C GLY A 176 8.40 -5.80 26.26
N VAL A 177 8.46 -4.49 26.05
CA VAL A 177 8.64 -3.86 24.73
C VAL A 177 10.09 -3.40 24.62
N ARG A 178 10.84 -3.96 23.67
CA ARG A 178 12.19 -3.50 23.35
C ARG A 178 12.17 -2.65 22.10
N THR A 179 12.83 -1.51 22.14
CA THR A 179 12.97 -0.62 21.00
C THR A 179 14.15 -1.09 20.14
N ASP A 180 13.86 -1.67 18.98
CA ASP A 180 14.88 -2.23 18.10
C ASP A 180 15.49 -1.18 17.15
N SER A 181 14.74 -0.16 16.81
CA SER A 181 15.21 0.98 16.02
C SER A 181 14.73 2.30 16.61
N MET A 182 15.63 3.26 16.69
CA MET A 182 15.35 4.61 17.14
C MET A 182 15.99 5.59 16.16
N THR A 183 15.20 6.51 15.61
CA THR A 183 15.69 7.49 14.65
C THR A 183 15.03 8.84 14.94
N VAL A 184 15.82 9.89 15.04
CA VAL A 184 15.31 11.26 15.08
C VAL A 184 15.26 11.80 13.66
N ALA A 185 14.07 12.14 13.19
CA ALA A 185 13.86 12.86 11.94
C ALA A 185 13.75 14.34 12.24
N SER A 186 14.73 15.13 11.78
CA SER A 186 14.73 16.60 11.89
C SER A 186 14.26 17.18 10.56
N VAL A 187 13.06 17.74 10.55
CA VAL A 187 12.37 18.21 9.33
C VAL A 187 12.35 19.74 9.31
N ASP A 188 12.84 20.36 8.22
CA ASP A 188 12.63 21.77 7.95
C ASP A 188 11.15 22.01 7.61
N THR A 189 10.49 22.89 8.33
CA THR A 189 9.02 23.10 8.22
C THR A 189 8.61 23.81 6.94
N ARG A 190 9.52 24.50 6.26
CA ARG A 190 9.25 25.23 5.02
C ARG A 190 9.55 24.42 3.77
N THR A 191 10.66 23.67 3.80
CA THR A 191 11.14 22.94 2.61
C THR A 191 10.81 21.47 2.65
N GLY A 192 10.56 20.90 3.83
CA GLY A 192 10.41 19.48 4.04
C GLY A 192 11.74 18.71 4.01
N GLU A 193 12.88 19.39 3.87
CA GLU A 193 14.19 18.76 3.94
C GLU A 193 14.38 18.07 5.29
N THR A 194 14.74 16.80 5.24
CA THR A 194 14.78 15.94 6.42
C THR A 194 16.16 15.35 6.61
N VAL A 195 16.70 15.52 7.81
CA VAL A 195 17.92 14.84 8.27
C VAL A 195 17.53 13.74 9.25
N LEU A 196 18.05 12.54 9.03
CA LEU A 196 17.79 11.38 9.90
C LEU A 196 19.02 11.10 10.76
N PHE A 197 18.82 11.06 12.08
CA PHE A 197 19.84 10.68 13.06
C PHE A 197 19.47 9.32 13.64
N GLY A 198 20.18 8.26 13.24
CA GLY A 198 20.05 6.95 13.86
C GLY A 198 20.63 6.93 15.25
N LEU A 199 19.87 6.45 16.23
CA LEU A 199 20.34 6.23 17.60
C LEU A 199 20.62 4.72 17.77
N PRO A 200 21.88 4.31 17.98
CA PRO A 200 22.20 2.91 18.22
C PRO A 200 21.50 2.40 19.49
N ARG A 201 20.72 1.34 19.36
CA ARG A 201 19.93 0.76 20.46
C ARG A 201 20.77 0.30 21.65
N ASN A 202 22.04 -0.01 21.40
CA ASN A 202 23.00 -0.53 22.39
C ASN A 202 23.93 0.55 22.96
N LEU A 203 23.55 1.84 22.89
CA LEU A 203 24.25 2.88 23.61
C LEU A 203 24.15 2.62 25.11
N GLU A 204 25.31 2.67 25.76
CA GLU A 204 25.45 2.56 27.21
C GLU A 204 25.55 3.92 27.86
N LYS A 205 25.19 4.02 29.16
CA LYS A 205 25.33 5.22 29.98
C LYS A 205 24.66 6.45 29.36
N VAL A 206 23.48 6.26 28.77
CA VAL A 206 22.72 7.35 28.16
C VAL A 206 22.38 8.38 29.24
N PRO A 207 22.71 9.67 29.04
CA PRO A 207 22.41 10.70 30.01
C PRO A 207 20.92 10.83 30.27
N MET A 208 20.50 10.82 31.54
CA MET A 208 19.10 10.99 31.91
C MET A 208 18.71 12.48 31.99
N PRO A 209 17.44 12.81 31.65
CA PRO A 209 16.91 14.16 31.80
C PRO A 209 16.91 14.59 33.27
N PRO A 210 16.95 15.91 33.57
CA PRO A 210 16.85 16.40 34.93
C PRO A 210 15.60 15.90 35.63
N GLY A 211 15.73 15.52 36.92
CA GLY A 211 14.65 14.99 37.72
C GLY A 211 14.96 13.60 38.27
N PRO A 212 13.93 12.82 38.69
CA PRO A 212 14.11 11.55 39.40
C PRO A 212 14.99 10.54 38.64
N ALA A 213 14.90 10.50 37.32
CA ALA A 213 15.74 9.63 36.51
C ALA A 213 17.25 9.97 36.62
N ARG A 214 17.60 11.26 36.63
CA ARG A 214 18.99 11.67 36.79
C ARG A 214 19.47 11.50 38.23
N GLU A 215 18.61 11.67 39.22
CA GLU A 215 18.94 11.43 40.62
C GLU A 215 19.28 9.94 40.82
N ARG A 216 18.55 9.05 40.17
CA ARG A 216 18.81 7.60 40.22
C ARG A 216 20.04 7.20 39.43
N PHE A 217 20.27 7.82 38.26
CA PHE A 217 21.38 7.53 37.36
C PHE A 217 22.18 8.80 37.02
N PRO A 218 22.95 9.31 37.99
CA PRO A 218 23.67 10.60 37.82
C PRO A 218 24.75 10.54 36.73
N PHE A 219 25.29 9.35 36.44
CA PHE A 219 26.35 9.13 35.45
C PHE A 219 25.84 8.49 34.14
N GLY A 220 24.52 8.48 33.95
CA GLY A 220 23.86 7.84 32.82
C GLY A 220 23.18 6.52 33.19
N PHE A 221 22.29 6.08 32.32
CA PHE A 221 21.48 4.87 32.56
C PHE A 221 22.37 3.62 32.65
N GLU A 222 22.24 2.88 33.74
CA GLU A 222 23.02 1.65 34.02
C GLU A 222 22.11 0.43 34.11
N GLY A 223 20.77 0.61 34.01
CA GLY A 223 19.81 -0.48 34.16
C GLY A 223 19.81 -1.07 35.56
N GLU A 224 19.58 -2.37 35.67
CA GLU A 224 19.54 -3.12 36.90
C GLU A 224 20.47 -4.35 36.81
N PRO A 225 21.78 -4.16 37.03
CA PRO A 225 22.73 -5.28 37.00
C PRO A 225 22.40 -6.35 38.07
N PRO A 226 22.53 -7.63 37.78
CA PRO A 226 23.06 -8.23 36.55
C PRO A 226 21.96 -8.51 35.48
N TYR A 227 20.72 -8.07 35.69
CA TYR A 227 19.57 -8.48 34.89
C TYR A 227 19.44 -7.68 33.59
N THR A 228 19.84 -6.41 33.61
CA THR A 228 19.83 -5.55 32.42
C THR A 228 21.18 -4.88 32.21
N PRO A 229 21.71 -4.83 30.98
CA PRO A 229 23.03 -4.25 30.70
C PRO A 229 23.05 -2.70 30.71
N GLY A 230 21.91 -2.03 30.85
CA GLY A 230 21.82 -0.57 30.86
C GLY A 230 21.90 0.07 29.48
N LEU A 231 21.31 -0.57 28.49
CA LEU A 231 21.30 -0.12 27.11
C LEU A 231 20.14 0.86 26.84
N LEU A 232 20.29 1.72 25.84
CA LEU A 232 19.26 2.70 25.43
C LEU A 232 17.91 2.04 25.14
N ASN A 233 17.88 0.86 24.51
CA ASN A 233 16.65 0.15 24.20
C ASN A 233 15.91 -0.42 25.41
N GLU A 234 16.52 -0.37 26.59
CA GLU A 234 15.92 -0.85 27.83
C GLU A 234 15.31 0.28 28.67
N VAL A 235 15.63 1.54 28.36
CA VAL A 235 15.16 2.72 29.10
C VAL A 235 13.65 2.78 29.17
N TYR A 236 12.96 2.49 28.05
CA TYR A 236 11.50 2.51 27.99
C TYR A 236 10.88 1.47 28.94
N GLN A 237 11.31 0.22 28.83
CA GLN A 237 10.82 -0.86 29.69
C GLN A 237 11.12 -0.57 31.15
N TYR A 238 12.32 -0.08 31.45
CA TYR A 238 12.71 0.29 32.80
C TYR A 238 11.82 1.41 33.36
N ALA A 239 11.44 2.39 32.55
CA ALA A 239 10.53 3.45 32.98
C ALA A 239 9.07 2.97 33.17
N GLU A 240 8.64 1.94 32.45
CA GLU A 240 7.36 1.27 32.70
C GLU A 240 7.36 0.49 34.03
N ASP A 241 8.46 -0.19 34.32
CA ASP A 241 8.61 -0.96 35.55
C ASP A 241 8.79 -0.04 36.81
N TYR A 242 9.33 1.18 36.60
CA TYR A 242 9.58 2.19 37.61
C TYR A 242 8.99 3.56 37.21
N PRO A 243 7.64 3.72 37.24
CA PRO A 243 6.96 4.93 36.75
C PRO A 243 7.36 6.23 37.46
N GLU A 244 7.90 6.13 38.66
CA GLU A 244 8.41 7.28 39.40
C GLU A 244 9.62 7.99 38.77
N MET A 245 10.28 7.29 37.82
CA MET A 245 11.37 7.87 37.02
C MET A 245 10.89 8.71 35.85
N ALA A 246 9.70 8.43 35.33
CA ALA A 246 9.16 9.16 34.20
C ALA A 246 8.73 10.55 34.64
N PRO A 247 9.12 11.63 33.90
CA PRO A 247 8.54 12.93 34.17
C PRO A 247 7.02 12.86 33.97
N ARG A 248 6.27 13.36 34.93
CA ARG A 248 4.83 13.51 34.75
C ARG A 248 4.59 14.61 33.74
N LEU A 249 4.04 14.26 32.58
CA LEU A 249 3.58 15.19 31.54
C LEU A 249 2.34 15.95 31.99
#